data_f69c140572d5ab1f4ec4ebdb496ca13e
#
_entry.id   f69c140572d5ab1f4ec4ebdb496ca13e
#
_cell.length_a   1.000
_cell.length_b   1.000
_cell.length_c   1.000
_cell.angle_alpha   90.00
_cell.angle_beta   90.00
_cell.angle_gamma   90.00
#
_symmetry.space_group_name_H-M   'P 1'
#
loop_
_entity.id
_entity.type
_entity.pdbx_description
1 polymer ?
#
loop_
_entity_poly.entity_id
_entity_poly.type
_entity_poly.pdbx_seq_one_letter_code
_entity_poly.pdbx_strand_id
1 'polypeptide(L)'
;DTNGEPSAIRRIVIEKPFGYDLQSARELNEIYRKSFHEHQLYRIDHFLGKETVQDIMALRFANGIFEPLWNRNYIERVEITAVENMGIESRGGFYDQTGALRDMVQNHLAQLVALTAMEPPVQFNADLFRNEVVKVYQSFRPMTPEEIRRRVVRGQYTESEWKGEHQRAYREEDKIASDSRTETFVAMKLYIDNWRWQGVPFYIRTGKMMPTKVTEIVIHFKPTPHRVFATADGSTVPNQLVIRIQPNEGI
;
A
#
# COMPACT_ATOMS: atom_id res chain seq x y z
N ASP A 1 5.48 -47.43 1.40
CA ASP A 1 6.09 -46.74 0.27
C ASP A 1 7.55 -47.06 0.23
N THR A 2 7.90 -48.01 -0.59
CA THR A 2 9.21 -48.68 -0.61
C THR A 2 9.95 -48.48 -1.93
N ASN A 3 9.90 -47.29 -2.50
CA ASN A 3 10.79 -46.94 -3.60
C ASN A 3 11.33 -45.52 -3.34
N GLY A 4 12.62 -45.43 -3.02
CA GLY A 4 13.36 -44.22 -2.67
C GLY A 4 13.55 -43.21 -3.81
N GLU A 5 12.50 -42.84 -4.51
CA GLU A 5 12.49 -41.63 -5.33
C GLU A 5 12.28 -40.44 -4.43
N PRO A 6 13.08 -39.37 -4.55
CA PRO A 6 12.86 -38.15 -3.81
C PRO A 6 11.45 -37.66 -4.13
N SER A 7 10.60 -37.57 -3.12
CA SER A 7 9.24 -37.05 -3.28
C SER A 7 9.34 -35.68 -3.96
N ALA A 8 8.78 -35.56 -5.15
CA ALA A 8 8.82 -34.31 -5.90
C ALA A 8 8.30 -33.18 -5.03
N ILE A 9 9.15 -32.18 -4.74
CA ILE A 9 8.78 -31.01 -3.97
C ILE A 9 7.77 -30.22 -4.80
N ARG A 10 6.49 -30.30 -4.44
CA ARG A 10 5.44 -29.54 -5.08
C ARG A 10 5.35 -28.17 -4.41
N ARG A 11 5.39 -27.10 -5.19
CA ARG A 11 5.19 -25.74 -4.74
C ARG A 11 4.12 -25.10 -5.60
N ILE A 12 3.28 -24.26 -4.98
CA ILE A 12 2.27 -23.48 -5.70
C ILE A 12 2.61 -21.99 -5.53
N VAL A 13 2.67 -21.29 -6.64
CA VAL A 13 2.74 -19.85 -6.71
C VAL A 13 1.33 -19.33 -7.01
N ILE A 14 0.83 -18.46 -6.15
CA ILE A 14 -0.51 -17.92 -6.22
C ILE A 14 -0.40 -16.41 -6.41
N GLU A 15 -0.93 -15.91 -7.51
CA GLU A 15 -1.08 -14.48 -7.77
C GLU A 15 -2.50 -14.04 -7.44
N LYS A 16 -2.68 -12.73 -7.19
CA LYS A 16 -4.01 -12.19 -6.96
C LYS A 16 -4.96 -12.45 -8.14
N PRO A 17 -6.28 -12.61 -7.89
CA PRO A 17 -6.97 -12.32 -6.65
C PRO A 17 -6.89 -13.47 -5.63
N PHE A 18 -6.70 -13.10 -4.35
CA PHE A 18 -6.76 -14.04 -3.21
C PHE A 18 -8.18 -14.14 -2.62
N GLY A 19 -9.19 -14.17 -3.48
CA GLY A 19 -10.59 -13.97 -3.16
C GLY A 19 -11.02 -12.53 -3.47
N TYR A 20 -12.33 -12.30 -3.51
CA TYR A 20 -12.94 -10.99 -3.77
C TYR A 20 -13.42 -10.29 -2.49
N ASP A 21 -13.53 -11.04 -1.37
CA ASP A 21 -13.81 -10.53 -0.03
C ASP A 21 -13.15 -11.41 1.05
N LEU A 22 -13.34 -11.06 2.32
CA LEU A 22 -12.75 -11.79 3.44
C LEU A 22 -13.22 -13.24 3.51
N GLN A 23 -14.51 -13.49 3.23
CA GLN A 23 -15.08 -14.83 3.30
C GLN A 23 -14.49 -15.73 2.22
N SER A 24 -14.52 -15.30 0.97
CA SER A 24 -13.96 -16.04 -0.15
C SER A 24 -12.44 -16.25 -0.04
N ALA A 25 -11.72 -15.28 0.54
CA ALA A 25 -10.29 -15.42 0.81
C ALA A 25 -10.01 -16.50 1.85
N ARG A 26 -10.83 -16.59 2.90
CA ARG A 26 -10.73 -17.65 3.93
C ARG A 26 -11.02 -19.03 3.34
N GLU A 27 -12.10 -19.15 2.58
CA GLU A 27 -12.48 -20.41 1.93
C GLU A 27 -11.40 -20.89 0.97
N LEU A 28 -10.86 -19.99 0.14
CA LEU A 28 -9.76 -20.30 -0.76
C LEU A 28 -8.50 -20.78 0.00
N ASN A 29 -8.17 -20.09 1.09
CA ASN A 29 -7.05 -20.47 1.93
C ASN A 29 -7.25 -21.85 2.59
N GLU A 30 -8.46 -22.17 3.02
CA GLU A 30 -8.80 -23.50 3.57
C GLU A 30 -8.66 -24.60 2.51
N ILE A 31 -9.08 -24.34 1.26
CA ILE A 31 -8.91 -25.27 0.15
C ILE A 31 -7.44 -25.58 -0.08
N TYR A 32 -6.59 -24.54 -0.12
CA TYR A 32 -5.16 -24.75 -0.29
C TYR A 32 -4.54 -25.55 0.85
N ARG A 33 -4.90 -25.24 2.10
CA ARG A 33 -4.37 -25.93 3.29
C ARG A 33 -4.76 -27.40 3.42
N LYS A 34 -5.84 -27.82 2.76
CA LYS A 34 -6.21 -29.25 2.69
C LYS A 34 -5.24 -30.09 1.86
N SER A 35 -4.57 -29.49 0.88
CA SER A 35 -3.73 -30.17 -0.09
C SER A 35 -2.24 -29.81 0.02
N PHE A 36 -1.90 -28.71 0.67
CA PHE A 36 -0.53 -28.17 0.73
C PHE A 36 -0.20 -27.65 2.13
N HIS A 37 1.03 -27.82 2.54
CA HIS A 37 1.58 -27.18 3.72
C HIS A 37 1.93 -25.72 3.42
N GLU A 38 1.93 -24.84 4.41
CA GLU A 38 2.17 -23.39 4.24
C GLU A 38 3.51 -23.10 3.54
N HIS A 39 4.57 -23.86 3.83
CA HIS A 39 5.88 -23.72 3.17
C HIS A 39 5.89 -24.07 1.68
N GLN A 40 4.81 -24.66 1.16
CA GLN A 40 4.62 -24.95 -0.26
C GLN A 40 3.80 -23.88 -0.99
N LEU A 41 3.19 -22.93 -0.25
CA LEU A 41 2.30 -21.91 -0.78
C LEU A 41 3.03 -20.55 -0.86
N TYR A 42 3.20 -20.04 -2.06
CA TYR A 42 3.85 -18.76 -2.33
C TYR A 42 2.81 -17.78 -2.88
N ARG A 43 2.30 -16.93 -2.02
CA ARG A 43 1.41 -15.83 -2.41
C ARG A 43 2.26 -14.66 -2.82
N ILE A 44 2.13 -14.25 -4.09
CA ILE A 44 2.95 -13.16 -4.64
C ILE A 44 2.15 -11.89 -4.80
N ASP A 45 2.78 -10.78 -4.44
CA ASP A 45 2.38 -9.43 -4.80
C ASP A 45 3.48 -8.84 -5.69
N HIS A 46 3.15 -8.57 -6.96
CA HIS A 46 4.10 -8.04 -7.93
C HIS A 46 4.70 -6.68 -7.54
N PHE A 47 4.04 -5.94 -6.64
CA PHE A 47 4.59 -4.70 -6.10
C PHE A 47 5.86 -4.94 -5.27
N LEU A 48 5.89 -6.02 -4.50
CA LEU A 48 7.08 -6.41 -3.72
C LEU A 48 8.24 -6.89 -4.59
N GLY A 49 7.95 -7.29 -5.83
CA GLY A 49 8.97 -7.68 -6.81
C GLY A 49 9.67 -6.50 -7.49
N LYS A 50 9.19 -5.27 -7.30
CA LYS A 50 9.86 -4.08 -7.83
C LYS A 50 11.13 -3.79 -7.06
N GLU A 51 12.22 -3.55 -7.77
CA GLU A 51 13.53 -3.22 -7.19
C GLU A 51 13.44 -2.03 -6.23
N THR A 52 12.80 -0.95 -6.67
CA THR A 52 12.58 0.27 -5.86
C THR A 52 11.80 0.02 -4.55
N VAL A 53 10.90 -0.95 -4.52
CA VAL A 53 10.21 -1.32 -3.28
C VAL A 53 11.17 -2.03 -2.32
N GLN A 54 12.08 -2.84 -2.84
CA GLN A 54 13.15 -3.47 -2.05
C GLN A 54 14.16 -2.44 -1.56
N ASP A 55 14.43 -1.40 -2.35
CA ASP A 55 15.34 -0.31 -2.00
C ASP A 55 14.87 0.50 -0.78
N ILE A 56 13.58 0.50 -0.45
CA ILE A 56 13.08 1.09 0.81
C ILE A 56 13.79 0.47 2.03
N MET A 57 14.01 -0.84 2.00
CA MET A 57 14.71 -1.53 3.09
C MET A 57 16.20 -1.20 3.09
N ALA A 58 16.82 -1.14 1.91
CA ALA A 58 18.23 -0.73 1.78
C ALA A 58 18.42 0.71 2.26
N LEU A 59 17.52 1.64 1.86
CA LEU A 59 17.54 3.02 2.35
C LEU A 59 17.48 3.08 3.88
N ARG A 60 16.55 2.36 4.49
CA ARG A 60 16.32 2.40 5.93
C ARG A 60 17.41 1.67 6.71
N PHE A 61 17.75 0.45 6.33
CA PHE A 61 18.53 -0.47 7.16
C PHE A 61 20.00 -0.57 6.79
N ALA A 62 20.39 -0.14 5.58
CA ALA A 62 21.78 -0.06 5.18
C ALA A 62 22.40 1.34 5.38
N ASN A 63 21.59 2.36 5.73
CA ASN A 63 22.05 3.72 5.95
C ASN A 63 21.80 4.15 7.39
N GLY A 64 22.86 4.22 8.18
CA GLY A 64 22.79 4.56 9.60
C GLY A 64 22.25 5.95 9.94
N ILE A 65 22.07 6.84 8.96
CA ILE A 65 21.54 8.19 9.17
C ILE A 65 19.99 8.23 9.20
N PHE A 66 19.30 7.30 8.54
CA PHE A 66 17.85 7.35 8.44
C PHE A 66 17.15 6.67 9.62
N GLU A 67 17.55 5.48 9.99
CA GLU A 67 16.84 4.68 11.00
C GLU A 67 16.69 5.38 12.37
N PRO A 68 17.68 6.12 12.90
CA PRO A 68 17.51 6.89 14.14
C PRO A 68 16.41 7.96 14.06
N LEU A 69 16.15 8.49 12.86
CA LEU A 69 15.13 9.51 12.61
C LEU A 69 13.77 8.91 12.24
N TRP A 70 13.70 7.59 12.01
CA TRP A 70 12.53 6.91 11.46
C TRP A 70 11.50 6.52 12.51
N ASN A 71 11.02 7.54 13.24
CA ASN A 71 10.08 7.32 14.34
C ASN A 71 9.27 8.60 14.66
N ARG A 72 8.29 8.46 15.54
CA ARG A 72 7.37 9.51 15.99
C ARG A 72 8.03 10.77 16.59
N ASN A 73 9.30 10.69 17.00
CA ASN A 73 9.97 11.86 17.57
C ASN A 73 10.36 12.86 16.49
N TYR A 74 10.65 12.38 15.29
CA TYR A 74 11.13 13.18 14.16
C TYR A 74 10.15 13.27 13.01
N ILE A 75 9.31 12.23 12.78
CA ILE A 75 8.35 12.19 11.68
C ILE A 75 7.02 12.78 12.15
N GLU A 76 6.50 13.71 11.37
CA GLU A 76 5.20 14.33 11.58
C GLU A 76 4.08 13.50 10.97
N ARG A 77 4.26 13.06 9.72
CA ARG A 77 3.31 12.23 8.98
C ARG A 77 3.99 11.48 7.84
N VAL A 78 3.33 10.44 7.37
CA VAL A 78 3.72 9.66 6.18
C VAL A 78 2.59 9.73 5.16
N GLU A 79 2.92 9.98 3.90
CA GLU A 79 1.97 9.96 2.79
C GLU A 79 2.38 8.87 1.79
N ILE A 80 1.46 7.98 1.43
CA ILE A 80 1.67 6.91 0.46
C ILE A 80 0.64 7.06 -0.64
N THR A 81 1.11 7.33 -1.84
CA THR A 81 0.28 7.57 -3.01
C THR A 81 0.57 6.54 -4.08
N ALA A 82 -0.47 5.94 -4.64
CA ALA A 82 -0.39 5.13 -5.85
C ALA A 82 -1.59 5.47 -6.75
N VAL A 83 -1.40 6.34 -7.71
CA VAL A 83 -2.46 6.82 -8.61
C VAL A 83 -2.10 6.55 -10.05
N GLU A 84 -3.13 6.34 -10.86
CA GLU A 84 -3.04 6.02 -12.28
C GLU A 84 -3.84 7.04 -13.11
N ASN A 85 -3.29 7.40 -14.28
CA ASN A 85 -3.94 8.31 -15.22
C ASN A 85 -4.78 7.60 -16.28
N MET A 86 -5.08 6.32 -16.06
CA MET A 86 -5.93 5.48 -16.90
C MET A 86 -7.16 5.01 -16.13
N GLY A 87 -8.22 4.67 -16.87
CA GLY A 87 -9.45 4.07 -16.32
C GLY A 87 -9.32 2.59 -16.02
N ILE A 88 -10.47 1.91 -15.98
CA ILE A 88 -10.53 0.46 -15.76
C ILE A 88 -10.33 -0.37 -17.02
N GLU A 89 -10.43 0.27 -18.21
CA GLU A 89 -10.27 -0.35 -19.51
C GLU A 89 -11.16 -1.62 -19.66
N SER A 90 -10.60 -2.73 -20.13
CA SER A 90 -11.34 -3.99 -20.34
C SER A 90 -11.71 -4.76 -19.07
N ARG A 91 -11.28 -4.29 -17.87
CA ARG A 91 -11.43 -5.01 -16.60
C ARG A 91 -12.70 -4.64 -15.81
N GLY A 92 -13.69 -3.99 -16.44
CA GLY A 92 -14.88 -3.46 -15.77
C GLY A 92 -15.58 -4.46 -14.85
N GLY A 93 -15.91 -5.64 -15.35
CA GLY A 93 -16.63 -6.64 -14.55
C GLY A 93 -15.86 -7.17 -13.33
N PHE A 94 -14.54 -7.23 -13.40
CA PHE A 94 -13.68 -7.57 -12.22
C PHE A 94 -13.60 -6.39 -11.27
N TYR A 95 -13.34 -5.20 -11.80
CA TYR A 95 -13.10 -4.02 -10.98
C TYR A 95 -14.37 -3.59 -10.21
N ASP A 96 -15.55 -3.75 -10.80
CA ASP A 96 -16.81 -3.42 -10.15
C ASP A 96 -17.11 -4.27 -8.90
N GLN A 97 -16.52 -5.46 -8.83
CA GLN A 97 -16.60 -6.33 -7.65
C GLN A 97 -15.54 -6.04 -6.58
N THR A 98 -14.42 -5.44 -6.96
CA THR A 98 -13.28 -5.23 -6.06
C THR A 98 -13.14 -3.79 -5.59
N GLY A 99 -13.15 -2.83 -6.50
CA GLY A 99 -12.90 -1.42 -6.22
C GLY A 99 -11.45 -1.11 -5.82
N ALA A 100 -11.16 0.18 -5.69
CA ALA A 100 -9.83 0.67 -5.34
C ALA A 100 -9.34 0.19 -3.97
N LEU A 101 -10.25 0.00 -3.01
CA LEU A 101 -9.90 -0.42 -1.66
C LEU A 101 -9.31 -1.84 -1.66
N ARG A 102 -9.97 -2.79 -2.31
CA ARG A 102 -9.51 -4.18 -2.34
C ARG A 102 -8.41 -4.41 -3.37
N ASP A 103 -8.47 -3.74 -4.52
CA ASP A 103 -7.48 -3.92 -5.58
C ASP A 103 -6.13 -3.28 -5.26
N MET A 104 -6.12 -2.12 -4.60
CA MET A 104 -4.91 -1.34 -4.36
C MET A 104 -4.53 -1.21 -2.88
N VAL A 105 -5.45 -0.79 -2.01
CA VAL A 105 -5.12 -0.48 -0.62
C VAL A 105 -4.80 -1.74 0.16
N GLN A 106 -5.66 -2.73 0.09
CA GLN A 106 -5.55 -3.97 0.86
C GLN A 106 -4.35 -4.84 0.45
N ASN A 107 -3.86 -4.68 -0.78
CA ASN A 107 -2.69 -5.38 -1.31
C ASN A 107 -1.46 -4.47 -1.30
N HIS A 108 -1.25 -3.75 -2.39
CA HIS A 108 -0.03 -3.02 -2.69
C HIS A 108 0.29 -1.91 -1.67
N LEU A 109 -0.68 -1.06 -1.35
CA LEU A 109 -0.44 0.05 -0.43
C LEU A 109 -0.24 -0.41 1.01
N ALA A 110 -0.94 -1.45 1.45
CA ALA A 110 -0.70 -2.05 2.76
C ALA A 110 0.73 -2.58 2.90
N GLN A 111 1.28 -3.18 1.83
CA GLN A 111 2.69 -3.60 1.80
C GLN A 111 3.65 -2.41 1.91
N LEU A 112 3.40 -1.32 1.17
CA LEU A 112 4.21 -0.10 1.28
C LEU A 112 4.16 0.50 2.69
N VAL A 113 2.98 0.49 3.33
CA VAL A 113 2.86 0.89 4.75
C VAL A 113 3.71 -0.01 5.63
N ALA A 114 3.63 -1.32 5.45
CA ALA A 114 4.38 -2.27 6.26
C ALA A 114 5.90 -2.08 6.11
N LEU A 115 6.40 -1.98 4.87
CA LEU A 115 7.83 -1.74 4.60
C LEU A 115 8.33 -0.41 5.17
N THR A 116 7.48 0.62 5.13
CA THR A 116 7.79 1.92 5.72
C THR A 116 7.80 1.87 7.25
N ALA A 117 6.92 1.06 7.86
CA ALA A 117 6.65 1.12 9.29
C ALA A 117 7.33 0.00 10.12
N MET A 118 7.79 -1.08 9.49
CA MET A 118 8.33 -2.25 10.18
C MET A 118 9.64 -1.95 10.94
N GLU A 119 9.94 -2.75 11.95
CA GLU A 119 11.25 -2.78 12.57
C GLU A 119 12.26 -3.51 11.66
N PRO A 120 13.56 -3.20 11.79
CA PRO A 120 14.58 -3.97 11.09
C PRO A 120 14.56 -5.43 11.55
N PRO A 121 14.46 -6.40 10.63
CA PRO A 121 14.56 -7.79 11.02
C PRO A 121 15.98 -8.11 11.52
N VAL A 122 16.09 -9.00 12.51
CA VAL A 122 17.40 -9.42 13.08
C VAL A 122 18.33 -9.99 12.01
N GLN A 123 17.74 -10.65 11.02
CA GLN A 123 18.44 -11.20 9.86
C GLN A 123 17.51 -11.15 8.65
N PHE A 124 18.07 -10.89 7.47
CA PHE A 124 17.29 -10.85 6.24
C PHE A 124 16.96 -12.28 5.74
N ASN A 125 15.86 -12.82 6.21
CA ASN A 125 15.26 -14.05 5.70
C ASN A 125 13.73 -13.90 5.63
N ALA A 126 13.08 -14.78 4.88
CA ALA A 126 11.66 -14.66 4.58
C ALA A 126 10.75 -14.66 5.81
N ASP A 127 11.05 -15.48 6.82
CA ASP A 127 10.20 -15.64 7.99
C ASP A 127 10.35 -14.46 8.95
N LEU A 128 11.58 -14.04 9.24
CA LEU A 128 11.84 -12.88 10.08
C LEU A 128 11.30 -11.59 9.45
N PHE A 129 11.46 -11.44 8.14
CA PHE A 129 10.87 -10.33 7.41
C PHE A 129 9.35 -10.31 7.54
N ARG A 130 8.66 -11.42 7.26
CA ARG A 130 7.21 -11.53 7.38
C ARG A 130 6.72 -11.26 8.81
N ASN A 131 7.46 -11.69 9.81
CA ASN A 131 7.11 -11.45 11.21
C ASN A 131 7.07 -9.96 11.52
N GLU A 132 8.03 -9.16 11.01
CA GLU A 132 8.01 -7.72 11.21
C GLU A 132 6.85 -7.04 10.46
N VAL A 133 6.55 -7.49 9.23
CA VAL A 133 5.38 -7.03 8.48
C VAL A 133 4.07 -7.33 9.23
N VAL A 134 3.92 -8.53 9.76
CA VAL A 134 2.72 -8.94 10.53
C VAL A 134 2.55 -8.09 11.78
N LYS A 135 3.62 -7.75 12.50
CA LYS A 135 3.56 -6.84 13.67
C LYS A 135 2.99 -5.47 13.30
N VAL A 136 3.33 -4.94 12.13
CA VAL A 136 2.74 -3.67 11.66
C VAL A 136 1.24 -3.81 11.47
N TYR A 137 0.77 -4.85 10.79
CA TYR A 137 -0.66 -5.07 10.57
C TYR A 137 -1.45 -5.29 11.86
N GLN A 138 -0.87 -6.02 12.81
CA GLN A 138 -1.46 -6.23 14.14
C GLN A 138 -1.54 -4.94 14.95
N SER A 139 -0.71 -3.95 14.63
CA SER A 139 -0.67 -2.64 15.28
C SER A 139 -1.57 -1.60 14.61
N PHE A 140 -2.26 -1.92 13.52
CA PHE A 140 -3.21 -1.00 12.92
C PHE A 140 -4.34 -0.72 13.90
N ARG A 141 -4.58 0.58 14.15
CA ARG A 141 -5.70 1.01 14.99
C ARG A 141 -7.02 0.68 14.29
N PRO A 142 -7.88 -0.16 14.88
CA PRO A 142 -9.23 -0.37 14.36
C PRO A 142 -10.00 0.95 14.29
N MET A 143 -10.81 1.11 13.25
CA MET A 143 -11.65 2.29 13.07
C MET A 143 -13.11 1.95 13.39
N THR A 144 -13.72 2.78 14.23
CA THR A 144 -15.18 2.75 14.42
C THR A 144 -15.90 3.26 13.17
N PRO A 145 -17.20 2.97 12.98
CA PRO A 145 -17.97 3.53 11.86
C PRO A 145 -17.94 5.07 11.78
N GLU A 146 -17.86 5.75 12.93
CA GLU A 146 -17.75 7.21 12.97
C GLU A 146 -16.36 7.68 12.50
N GLU A 147 -15.30 7.00 12.93
CA GLU A 147 -13.94 7.29 12.47
C GLU A 147 -13.76 7.02 10.98
N ILE A 148 -14.37 5.96 10.45
CA ILE A 148 -14.40 5.68 9.01
C ILE A 148 -14.99 6.88 8.25
N ARG A 149 -16.14 7.42 8.70
CA ARG A 149 -16.77 8.60 8.06
C ARG A 149 -15.86 9.84 8.06
N ARG A 150 -15.00 10.00 9.06
CA ARG A 150 -14.08 11.14 9.18
C ARG A 150 -12.72 10.93 8.51
N ARG A 151 -12.29 9.68 8.35
CA ARG A 151 -10.92 9.34 7.96
C ARG A 151 -10.83 8.66 6.61
N VAL A 152 -11.95 8.31 5.99
CA VAL A 152 -11.99 7.61 4.71
C VAL A 152 -12.89 8.36 3.75
N VAL A 153 -12.32 8.72 2.60
CA VAL A 153 -13.04 9.31 1.47
C VAL A 153 -13.01 8.33 0.32
N ARG A 154 -14.15 8.10 -0.32
CA ARG A 154 -14.28 7.28 -1.52
C ARG A 154 -14.95 8.09 -2.61
N GLY A 155 -14.57 7.87 -3.85
CA GLY A 155 -15.16 8.52 -5.02
C GLY A 155 -15.11 7.65 -6.25
N GLN A 156 -15.82 8.07 -7.27
CA GLN A 156 -15.75 7.52 -8.62
C GLN A 156 -15.33 8.64 -9.56
N TYR A 157 -14.56 8.33 -10.61
CA TYR A 157 -14.33 9.33 -11.66
C TYR A 157 -15.60 9.57 -12.46
N THR A 158 -15.77 10.81 -12.86
CA THR A 158 -16.88 11.27 -13.68
C THR A 158 -16.37 11.61 -15.07
N GLU A 159 -17.31 11.86 -15.97
CA GLU A 159 -17.00 12.42 -17.27
C GLU A 159 -16.07 13.62 -17.16
N SER A 160 -15.04 13.66 -18.00
CA SER A 160 -14.04 14.73 -17.98
C SER A 160 -13.37 14.87 -19.35
N GLU A 161 -12.63 15.95 -19.54
CA GLU A 161 -11.73 16.13 -20.69
C GLU A 161 -10.29 16.08 -20.18
N TRP A 162 -9.47 15.24 -20.80
CA TRP A 162 -8.06 15.12 -20.48
C TRP A 162 -7.22 15.15 -21.76
N LYS A 163 -6.32 16.14 -21.86
CA LYS A 163 -5.45 16.35 -23.04
C LYS A 163 -6.20 16.45 -24.35
N GLY A 164 -7.42 17.03 -24.35
CA GLY A 164 -8.26 17.18 -25.52
C GLY A 164 -9.05 15.92 -25.90
N GLU A 165 -9.01 14.87 -25.07
CA GLU A 165 -9.78 13.65 -25.25
C GLU A 165 -10.89 13.56 -24.21
N HIS A 166 -12.09 13.20 -24.67
CA HIS A 166 -13.24 12.94 -23.81
C HIS A 166 -13.02 11.63 -23.05
N GLN A 167 -13.20 11.68 -21.74
CA GLN A 167 -13.10 10.54 -20.84
C GLN A 167 -14.48 10.22 -20.27
N ARG A 168 -14.92 8.98 -20.44
CA ARG A 168 -16.21 8.51 -19.93
C ARG A 168 -16.24 8.49 -18.42
N ALA A 169 -17.44 8.66 -17.85
CA ALA A 169 -17.65 8.40 -16.43
C ALA A 169 -17.53 6.89 -16.13
N TYR A 170 -17.15 6.55 -14.89
CA TYR A 170 -17.00 5.16 -14.45
C TYR A 170 -18.21 4.28 -14.76
N ARG A 171 -19.43 4.83 -14.55
CA ARG A 171 -20.70 4.11 -14.78
C ARG A 171 -21.07 3.95 -16.26
N GLU A 172 -20.34 4.59 -17.15
CA GLU A 172 -20.47 4.48 -18.60
C GLU A 172 -19.48 3.50 -19.21
N GLU A 173 -18.57 2.98 -18.39
CA GLU A 173 -17.60 1.98 -18.82
C GLU A 173 -18.26 0.62 -19.06
N ASP A 174 -17.64 -0.16 -19.95
CA ASP A 174 -18.15 -1.48 -20.31
C ASP A 174 -18.23 -2.42 -19.10
N LYS A 175 -19.36 -3.12 -18.97
CA LYS A 175 -19.63 -4.09 -17.89
C LYS A 175 -19.74 -3.49 -16.49
N ILE A 176 -19.99 -2.20 -16.37
CA ILE A 176 -20.30 -1.52 -15.11
C ILE A 176 -21.80 -1.31 -15.00
N ALA A 177 -22.36 -1.59 -13.82
CA ALA A 177 -23.74 -1.29 -13.54
C ALA A 177 -23.96 0.24 -13.46
N SER A 178 -25.05 0.73 -14.06
CA SER A 178 -25.37 2.17 -14.10
C SER A 178 -25.57 2.78 -12.71
N ASP A 179 -25.88 1.95 -11.71
CA ASP A 179 -26.07 2.32 -10.31
C ASP A 179 -24.87 1.89 -9.42
N SER A 180 -23.78 1.43 -10.02
CA SER A 180 -22.59 1.00 -9.29
C SER A 180 -22.11 2.06 -8.29
N ARG A 181 -21.77 1.59 -7.09
CA ARG A 181 -21.19 2.38 -5.99
C ARG A 181 -19.76 2.01 -5.68
N THR A 182 -19.14 1.23 -6.55
CA THR A 182 -17.75 0.80 -6.41
C THR A 182 -16.82 1.99 -6.59
N GLU A 183 -15.92 2.17 -5.63
CA GLU A 183 -15.00 3.30 -5.64
C GLU A 183 -13.84 3.09 -6.61
N THR A 184 -13.51 4.15 -7.36
CA THR A 184 -12.31 4.25 -8.19
C THR A 184 -11.23 5.13 -7.57
N PHE A 185 -11.55 5.78 -6.45
CA PHE A 185 -10.67 6.60 -5.65
C PHE A 185 -10.91 6.32 -4.16
N VAL A 186 -9.81 6.19 -3.42
CA VAL A 186 -9.81 6.10 -1.96
C VAL A 186 -8.70 6.98 -1.40
N ALA A 187 -9.04 7.79 -0.42
CA ALA A 187 -8.07 8.44 0.46
C ALA A 187 -8.42 8.11 1.91
N MET A 188 -7.44 7.73 2.69
CA MET A 188 -7.68 7.34 4.08
C MET A 188 -6.52 7.73 5.00
N LYS A 189 -6.85 7.94 6.26
CA LYS A 189 -5.91 8.22 7.33
C LYS A 189 -5.87 7.05 8.31
N LEU A 190 -4.71 6.40 8.42
CA LEU A 190 -4.45 5.29 9.32
C LEU A 190 -3.56 5.73 10.50
N TYR A 191 -3.60 4.94 11.58
CA TYR A 191 -2.66 5.02 12.69
C TYR A 191 -2.13 3.64 13.02
N ILE A 192 -0.86 3.60 13.43
CA ILE A 192 -0.15 2.40 13.87
C ILE A 192 0.17 2.56 15.35
N ASP A 193 -0.46 1.73 16.20
CA ASP A 193 -0.35 1.80 17.64
C ASP A 193 0.80 0.95 18.15
N ASN A 194 2.02 1.44 17.93
CA ASN A 194 3.24 0.88 18.48
C ASN A 194 4.17 2.00 18.98
N TRP A 195 5.27 1.63 19.63
CA TRP A 195 6.22 2.61 20.19
C TRP A 195 6.83 3.53 19.14
N ARG A 196 7.07 3.03 17.93
CA ARG A 196 7.69 3.79 16.85
C ARG A 196 6.74 4.83 16.27
N TRP A 197 5.45 4.50 16.11
CA TRP A 197 4.53 5.28 15.29
C TRP A 197 3.34 5.90 16.03
N GLN A 198 3.21 5.64 17.32
CA GLN A 198 2.07 6.18 18.10
C GLN A 198 1.89 7.68 17.87
N GLY A 199 0.72 8.04 17.33
CA GLY A 199 0.33 9.42 17.06
C GLY A 199 0.73 9.96 15.68
N VAL A 200 1.58 9.26 14.91
CA VAL A 200 1.93 9.65 13.54
C VAL A 200 0.83 9.19 12.57
N PRO A 201 0.20 10.09 11.82
CA PRO A 201 -0.76 9.71 10.80
C PRO A 201 -0.08 9.18 9.53
N PHE A 202 -0.64 8.11 8.98
CA PHE A 202 -0.33 7.59 7.66
C PHE A 202 -1.49 7.93 6.72
N TYR A 203 -1.24 8.76 5.73
CA TYR A 203 -2.20 9.10 4.68
C TYR A 203 -1.95 8.21 3.47
N ILE A 204 -2.96 7.47 3.08
CA ILE A 204 -2.92 6.56 1.94
C ILE A 204 -3.91 7.05 0.91
N ARG A 205 -3.52 7.13 -0.35
CA ARG A 205 -4.43 7.42 -1.44
C ARG A 205 -4.12 6.63 -2.69
N THR A 206 -5.18 6.24 -3.36
CA THR A 206 -5.12 5.60 -4.67
C THR A 206 -6.31 6.05 -5.50
N GLY A 207 -6.16 6.03 -6.81
CA GLY A 207 -7.24 6.37 -7.71
C GLY A 207 -6.89 6.14 -9.17
N LYS A 208 -7.92 5.95 -9.97
CA LYS A 208 -7.87 5.91 -11.42
C LYS A 208 -8.34 7.23 -12.02
N MET A 209 -7.99 7.47 -13.29
CA MET A 209 -8.28 8.73 -14.00
C MET A 209 -7.79 9.96 -13.25
N MET A 210 -6.62 9.84 -12.62
CA MET A 210 -5.96 10.96 -11.96
C MET A 210 -5.09 11.74 -12.95
N PRO A 211 -4.80 13.03 -12.70
CA PRO A 211 -4.01 13.85 -13.60
C PRO A 211 -2.59 13.33 -13.88
N THR A 212 -2.09 12.43 -13.06
CA THR A 212 -0.75 11.85 -13.19
C THR A 212 -0.75 10.38 -12.81
N LYS A 213 0.26 9.67 -13.31
CA LYS A 213 0.59 8.32 -12.81
C LYS A 213 1.79 8.43 -11.90
N VAL A 214 1.61 8.12 -10.62
CA VAL A 214 2.69 8.16 -9.63
C VAL A 214 2.47 7.14 -8.53
N THR A 215 3.56 6.49 -8.10
CA THR A 215 3.63 5.76 -6.85
C THR A 215 4.81 6.28 -6.05
N GLU A 216 4.54 6.82 -4.88
CA GLU A 216 5.57 7.43 -4.04
C GLU A 216 5.22 7.35 -2.55
N ILE A 217 6.25 7.41 -1.73
CA ILE A 217 6.15 7.57 -0.29
C ILE A 217 6.82 8.89 0.08
N VAL A 218 6.10 9.74 0.80
CA VAL A 218 6.64 11.01 1.28
C VAL A 218 6.67 10.99 2.81
N ILE A 219 7.87 11.09 3.35
CA ILE A 219 8.10 11.21 4.79
C ILE A 219 8.24 12.69 5.12
N HIS A 220 7.33 13.22 5.92
CA HIS A 220 7.37 14.60 6.41
C HIS A 220 7.98 14.62 7.80
N PHE A 221 9.10 15.29 7.93
CA PHE A 221 9.75 15.48 9.22
C PHE A 221 9.10 16.63 10.00
N LYS A 222 9.17 16.57 11.31
CA LYS A 222 8.77 17.68 12.17
C LYS A 222 9.64 18.92 11.92
N PRO A 223 9.11 20.12 12.11
CA PRO A 223 9.90 21.33 12.00
C PRO A 223 11.03 21.34 13.03
N THR A 224 12.08 22.09 12.74
CA THR A 224 13.16 22.32 13.70
C THR A 224 12.64 22.99 14.97
N PRO A 225 13.12 22.61 16.16
CA PRO A 225 12.61 23.13 17.43
C PRO A 225 12.93 24.62 17.62
N HIS A 226 13.93 25.12 16.92
CA HIS A 226 14.32 26.54 16.97
C HIS A 226 14.66 27.05 15.57
N ARG A 227 14.23 28.24 15.27
CA ARG A 227 14.49 28.94 14.01
C ARG A 227 15.75 29.76 14.13
N VAL A 228 16.81 29.35 13.46
CA VAL A 228 18.07 30.11 13.39
C VAL A 228 18.05 31.12 12.24
N PHE A 229 17.39 30.77 11.14
CA PHE A 229 17.28 31.62 9.97
C PHE A 229 15.84 32.14 9.85
N ALA A 230 15.69 33.48 9.83
CA ALA A 230 14.41 34.11 9.59
C ALA A 230 14.18 34.20 8.08
N THR A 231 13.05 33.64 7.62
CA THR A 231 12.53 33.94 6.28
C THR A 231 11.66 35.21 6.36
N ALA A 232 11.58 35.96 5.26
CA ALA A 232 10.86 37.25 5.23
C ALA A 232 9.37 37.15 5.63
N ASP A 233 8.77 35.97 5.41
CA ASP A 233 7.37 35.63 5.75
C ASP A 233 7.22 34.83 7.05
N GLY A 234 8.32 34.55 7.75
CA GLY A 234 8.33 33.76 8.99
C GLY A 234 8.01 32.26 8.79
N SER A 235 7.91 31.80 7.56
CA SER A 235 7.65 30.38 7.26
C SER A 235 8.90 29.52 7.39
N THR A 236 8.76 28.28 7.85
CA THR A 236 9.77 27.23 7.73
C THR A 236 9.14 26.06 7.00
N VAL A 237 9.78 25.62 5.93
CA VAL A 237 9.37 24.39 5.24
C VAL A 237 10.08 23.22 5.93
N PRO A 238 9.37 22.30 6.60
CA PRO A 238 9.97 21.11 7.17
C PRO A 238 10.62 20.26 6.11
N ASN A 239 11.64 19.49 6.48
CA ASN A 239 12.28 18.56 5.58
C ASN A 239 11.30 17.46 5.13
N GLN A 240 11.45 17.04 3.89
CA GLN A 240 10.72 15.93 3.31
C GLN A 240 11.71 14.97 2.65
N LEU A 241 11.42 13.67 2.77
CA LEU A 241 12.07 12.63 2.01
C LEU A 241 11.04 11.99 1.08
N VAL A 242 11.28 12.09 -0.22
CA VAL A 242 10.39 11.53 -1.25
C VAL A 242 11.05 10.30 -1.84
N ILE A 243 10.40 9.15 -1.65
CA ILE A 243 10.81 7.88 -2.25
C ILE A 243 9.87 7.61 -3.41
N ARG A 244 10.33 7.82 -4.62
CA ARG A 244 9.54 7.62 -5.85
C ARG A 244 9.76 6.21 -6.39
N ILE A 245 8.66 5.44 -6.47
CA ILE A 245 8.65 4.07 -6.96
C ILE A 245 8.37 4.03 -8.47
N GLN A 246 7.51 4.95 -8.95
CA GLN A 246 7.25 5.15 -10.39
C GLN A 246 6.51 6.48 -10.64
N PRO A 247 6.62 7.10 -11.84
CA PRO A 247 7.67 6.86 -12.82
C PRO A 247 8.99 7.49 -12.37
N ASN A 248 10.08 7.18 -13.04
CA ASN A 248 11.40 7.75 -12.71
C ASN A 248 11.77 7.54 -11.25
N GLU A 249 12.15 6.32 -10.95
CA GLU A 249 12.55 5.85 -9.64
C GLU A 249 13.66 6.72 -9.04
N GLY A 250 13.59 6.99 -7.72
CA GLY A 250 14.58 7.84 -7.04
C GLY A 250 14.17 8.26 -5.64
N ILE A 251 15.09 8.94 -5.00
CA ILE A 251 14.98 9.51 -3.65
C ILE A 251 15.38 10.97 -3.71
#